data_8ea41ccae534bafca5b90e4005c008cf
#
_entry.id   8ea41ccae534bafca5b90e4005c008cf
#
_cell.length_a   1.000
_cell.length_b   1.000
_cell.length_c   1.000
_cell.angle_alpha   90.00
_cell.angle_beta   90.00
_cell.angle_gamma   90.00
#
_symmetry.space_group_name_H-M   'P 1'
#
loop_
_entity.id
_entity.type
_entity.pdbx_description
1 polymer ?
#
loop_
_entity_poly.entity_id
_entity_poly.type
_entity_poly.pdbx_seq_one_letter_code
_entity_poly.pdbx_strand_id
1 'polypeptide(L)'
;MKKSLFISFFLFVGMIDGSNLLSQTISVKQITSGISNSINNNSSILIAGLIGSGISTRYDDRIQESYQGKVLSENQATLGDYWGIGGQLIVLGSLKYGSNEFNSTTSAIIGNVLCTYGLKFVSGRVRPDGSNRRSFPSGHTSSSFLAATIAHDLYGRKVSAPAYVLAGLTGLSRIHDDKHYLSDVIFGASLGIALGRGFSQNLQKKTLQKIDHGGIKVRINNLNNNHRIYFFWSL
;
A
#
# COMPACT_ATOMS: atom_id res chain seq x y z
N MET A 1 -23.82 11.25 -2.60
CA MET A 1 -23.29 10.84 -3.91
C MET A 1 -21.97 10.04 -3.88
N LYS A 2 -21.37 9.73 -2.69
CA LYS A 2 -20.05 9.03 -2.59
C LYS A 2 -20.10 7.48 -2.61
N LYS A 3 -21.29 6.84 -2.64
CA LYS A 3 -21.42 5.36 -2.69
C LYS A 3 -21.25 4.77 -4.10
N SER A 4 -21.35 5.59 -5.15
CA SER A 4 -21.37 5.16 -6.55
C SER A 4 -19.97 4.77 -7.10
N LEU A 5 -18.90 5.39 -6.60
CA LEU A 5 -17.54 5.18 -7.17
C LEU A 5 -16.94 3.81 -6.79
N PHE A 6 -17.28 3.30 -5.60
CA PHE A 6 -16.79 2.00 -5.12
C PHE A 6 -17.47 0.82 -5.84
N ILE A 7 -18.74 0.99 -6.18
CA ILE A 7 -19.51 -0.01 -6.95
C ILE A 7 -19.06 0.00 -8.41
N SER A 8 -18.75 1.16 -8.99
CA SER A 8 -18.25 1.28 -10.36
C SER A 8 -16.88 0.63 -10.57
N PHE A 9 -15.99 0.64 -9.55
CA PHE A 9 -14.70 -0.03 -9.65
C PHE A 9 -14.85 -1.57 -9.68
N PHE A 10 -15.74 -2.12 -8.87
CA PHE A 10 -16.04 -3.56 -8.90
C PHE A 10 -16.77 -3.97 -10.20
N LEU A 11 -17.64 -3.11 -10.76
CA LEU A 11 -18.33 -3.37 -12.02
C LEU A 11 -17.40 -3.22 -13.23
N PHE A 12 -16.42 -2.31 -13.19
CA PHE A 12 -15.42 -2.17 -14.27
C PHE A 12 -14.49 -3.38 -14.35
N VAL A 13 -14.13 -3.97 -13.22
CA VAL A 13 -13.37 -5.25 -13.18
C VAL A 13 -14.24 -6.44 -13.62
N GLY A 14 -15.57 -6.37 -13.48
CA GLY A 14 -16.51 -7.42 -13.87
C GLY A 14 -16.99 -7.38 -15.32
N MET A 15 -16.77 -6.28 -16.07
CA MET A 15 -17.19 -6.15 -17.47
C MET A 15 -16.17 -6.61 -18.51
N ILE A 16 -14.97 -6.99 -18.10
CA ILE A 16 -14.03 -7.69 -18.98
C ILE A 16 -14.39 -9.16 -18.86
N ASP A 17 -14.92 -9.76 -19.92
CA ASP A 17 -15.38 -11.14 -20.12
C ASP A 17 -14.69 -12.16 -19.19
N GLY A 18 -15.38 -12.46 -18.06
CA GLY A 18 -14.65 -12.55 -16.77
C GLY A 18 -14.43 -13.95 -16.23
N SER A 19 -14.81 -15.03 -16.87
CA SER A 19 -14.69 -16.34 -16.23
C SER A 19 -13.30 -17.00 -16.35
N ASN A 20 -12.51 -16.62 -17.36
CA ASN A 20 -11.16 -17.17 -17.57
C ASN A 20 -9.99 -16.20 -17.29
N LEU A 21 -10.23 -14.89 -17.23
CA LEU A 21 -9.17 -13.90 -17.07
C LEU A 21 -8.74 -13.69 -15.61
N LEU A 22 -9.68 -13.66 -14.67
CA LEU A 22 -9.37 -13.47 -13.25
C LEU A 22 -8.70 -14.67 -12.60
N SER A 23 -9.03 -15.88 -13.06
CA SER A 23 -8.45 -17.11 -12.53
C SER A 23 -6.97 -17.31 -12.90
N GLN A 24 -6.51 -16.73 -14.00
CA GLN A 24 -5.11 -16.81 -14.42
C GLN A 24 -4.23 -15.70 -13.81
N THR A 25 -4.82 -14.61 -13.32
CA THR A 25 -4.07 -13.40 -12.95
C THR A 25 -3.83 -13.25 -11.45
N ILE A 26 -4.76 -13.64 -10.60
CA ILE A 26 -4.67 -13.42 -9.16
C ILE A 26 -4.86 -14.73 -8.42
N SER A 27 -3.79 -15.21 -7.78
CA SER A 27 -3.83 -16.43 -6.96
C SER A 27 -3.98 -16.08 -5.48
N VAL A 28 -4.87 -16.77 -4.77
CA VAL A 28 -4.97 -16.70 -3.30
C VAL A 28 -3.60 -16.95 -2.67
N LYS A 29 -2.80 -17.88 -3.22
CA LYS A 29 -1.43 -18.14 -2.79
C LYS A 29 -0.53 -16.89 -2.91
N GLN A 30 -0.73 -16.07 -3.92
CA GLN A 30 0.05 -14.84 -4.10
C GLN A 30 -0.31 -13.78 -3.06
N ILE A 31 -1.60 -13.64 -2.74
CA ILE A 31 -2.07 -12.73 -1.69
C ILE A 31 -1.54 -13.18 -0.33
N THR A 32 -1.75 -14.45 0.02
CA THR A 32 -1.31 -14.97 1.33
C THR A 32 0.20 -14.95 1.49
N SER A 33 0.97 -15.29 0.45
CA SER A 33 2.44 -15.20 0.51
C SER A 33 2.95 -13.77 0.61
N GLY A 34 2.30 -12.81 -0.05
CA GLY A 34 2.62 -11.38 0.07
C GLY A 34 2.38 -10.86 1.49
N ILE A 35 1.24 -11.18 2.09
CA ILE A 35 0.92 -10.83 3.48
C ILE A 35 1.91 -11.51 4.44
N SER A 36 2.20 -12.80 4.25
CA SER A 36 3.18 -13.53 5.07
C SER A 36 4.58 -12.91 4.99
N ASN A 37 5.05 -12.56 3.79
CA ASN A 37 6.33 -11.86 3.63
C ASN A 37 6.35 -10.48 4.30
N SER A 38 5.20 -9.77 4.28
CA SER A 38 5.07 -8.49 4.97
C SER A 38 5.25 -8.64 6.48
N ILE A 39 4.67 -9.68 7.05
CA ILE A 39 4.78 -9.97 8.49
C ILE A 39 6.18 -10.48 8.84
N ASN A 40 6.71 -11.44 8.10
CA ASN A 40 7.96 -12.13 8.46
C ASN A 40 9.21 -11.30 8.16
N ASN A 41 9.26 -10.60 7.01
CA ASN A 41 10.45 -9.89 6.56
C ASN A 41 10.41 -8.38 6.84
N ASN A 42 9.23 -7.82 7.13
CA ASN A 42 9.03 -6.40 7.39
C ASN A 42 8.35 -6.13 8.74
N SER A 43 8.44 -7.08 9.67
CA SER A 43 7.90 -6.96 11.03
C SER A 43 8.40 -5.73 11.77
N SER A 44 9.66 -5.34 11.58
CA SER A 44 10.23 -4.13 12.19
C SER A 44 9.45 -2.86 11.83
N ILE A 45 8.96 -2.75 10.59
CA ILE A 45 8.15 -1.62 10.14
C ILE A 45 6.78 -1.63 10.83
N LEU A 46 6.15 -2.81 10.92
CA LEU A 46 4.86 -2.98 11.58
C LEU A 46 4.97 -2.71 13.08
N ILE A 47 6.02 -3.20 13.73
CA ILE A 47 6.29 -2.98 15.16
C ILE A 47 6.55 -1.49 15.43
N ALA A 48 7.41 -0.85 14.62
CA ALA A 48 7.66 0.58 14.74
C ALA A 48 6.39 1.41 14.54
N GLY A 49 5.55 1.02 13.56
CA GLY A 49 4.26 1.65 13.32
C GLY A 49 3.29 1.46 14.50
N LEU A 50 3.27 0.26 15.09
CA LEU A 50 2.43 -0.02 16.26
C LEU A 50 2.88 0.78 17.49
N ILE A 51 4.19 0.83 17.74
CA ILE A 51 4.76 1.63 18.84
C ILE A 51 4.49 3.11 18.61
N GLY A 52 4.79 3.64 17.41
CA GLY A 52 4.54 5.03 17.08
C GLY A 52 3.07 5.41 17.17
N SER A 53 2.18 4.54 16.69
CA SER A 53 0.73 4.69 16.85
C SER A 53 0.33 4.70 18.32
N GLY A 54 0.81 3.72 19.12
CA GLY A 54 0.51 3.64 20.54
C GLY A 54 0.99 4.86 21.34
N ILE A 55 2.15 5.42 21.02
CA ILE A 55 2.63 6.67 21.65
C ILE A 55 1.75 7.85 21.25
N SER A 56 1.40 7.94 19.94
CA SER A 56 0.61 9.06 19.42
C SER A 56 -0.84 9.10 19.89
N THR A 57 -1.41 7.97 20.36
CA THR A 57 -2.77 7.97 20.95
C THR A 57 -2.93 8.97 22.10
N ARG A 58 -1.85 9.23 22.83
CA ARG A 58 -1.86 10.24 23.93
C ARG A 58 -2.06 11.67 23.45
N TYR A 59 -1.82 11.91 22.17
CA TYR A 59 -1.89 13.23 21.55
C TYR A 59 -3.01 13.36 20.54
N ASP A 60 -3.76 12.29 20.28
CA ASP A 60 -4.77 12.23 19.23
C ASP A 60 -5.82 13.33 19.37
N ASP A 61 -6.43 13.48 20.54
CA ASP A 61 -7.47 14.50 20.76
C ASP A 61 -6.90 15.93 20.63
N ARG A 62 -5.73 16.17 21.22
CA ARG A 62 -5.06 17.48 21.17
C ARG A 62 -4.69 17.87 19.73
N ILE A 63 -4.20 16.90 18.96
CA ILE A 63 -3.83 17.13 17.56
C ILE A 63 -5.09 17.34 16.74
N GLN A 64 -6.15 16.56 16.99
CA GLN A 64 -7.42 16.72 16.29
C GLN A 64 -8.00 18.12 16.48
N GLU A 65 -8.10 18.60 17.71
CA GLU A 65 -8.59 19.96 18.03
C GLU A 65 -7.74 21.06 17.38
N SER A 66 -6.42 20.85 17.29
CA SER A 66 -5.49 21.85 16.73
C SER A 66 -5.49 21.86 15.20
N TYR A 67 -5.73 20.74 14.54
CA TYR A 67 -5.49 20.53 13.11
C TYR A 67 -6.75 20.39 12.27
N GLN A 68 -7.90 20.04 12.86
CA GLN A 68 -9.16 19.91 12.16
C GLN A 68 -9.53 21.18 11.38
N GLY A 69 -9.67 21.07 10.05
CA GLY A 69 -10.03 22.18 9.18
C GLY A 69 -9.02 23.32 9.06
N LYS A 70 -7.82 23.21 9.68
CA LYS A 70 -6.88 24.35 9.82
C LYS A 70 -5.54 24.17 9.09
N VAL A 71 -5.15 22.93 8.76
CA VAL A 71 -3.78 22.63 8.31
C VAL A 71 -3.64 22.69 6.80
N LEU A 72 -4.69 22.35 6.07
CA LEU A 72 -4.70 22.30 4.62
C LEU A 72 -5.75 23.25 4.06
N SER A 73 -5.51 23.78 2.87
CA SER A 73 -6.58 24.38 2.07
C SER A 73 -7.52 23.27 1.56
N GLU A 74 -8.76 23.62 1.20
CA GLU A 74 -9.73 22.67 0.65
C GLU A 74 -9.18 21.89 -0.56
N ASN A 75 -8.44 22.56 -1.43
CA ASN A 75 -7.82 21.93 -2.60
C ASN A 75 -6.74 20.90 -2.20
N GLN A 76 -5.93 21.20 -1.18
CA GLN A 76 -4.91 20.29 -0.69
C GLN A 76 -5.52 19.08 0.01
N ALA A 77 -6.55 19.27 0.82
CA ALA A 77 -7.29 18.20 1.47
C ALA A 77 -7.94 17.28 0.43
N THR A 78 -8.61 17.87 -0.57
CA THR A 78 -9.22 17.14 -1.69
C THR A 78 -8.19 16.36 -2.51
N LEU A 79 -7.01 16.95 -2.81
CA LEU A 79 -5.93 16.26 -3.50
C LEU A 79 -5.43 15.04 -2.69
N GLY A 80 -5.24 15.21 -1.38
CA GLY A 80 -4.85 14.13 -0.50
C GLY A 80 -5.86 12.97 -0.49
N ASP A 81 -7.16 13.30 -0.50
CA ASP A 81 -8.24 12.32 -0.56
C ASP A 81 -8.23 11.51 -1.86
N TYR A 82 -8.13 12.21 -2.99
CA TYR A 82 -8.08 11.54 -4.29
C TYR A 82 -6.83 10.67 -4.44
N TRP A 83 -5.69 11.12 -3.93
CA TRP A 83 -4.46 10.34 -3.96
C TRP A 83 -4.54 9.08 -3.12
N GLY A 84 -5.35 9.06 -2.07
CA GLY A 84 -5.56 7.90 -1.19
C GLY A 84 -5.94 6.61 -1.93
N ILE A 85 -6.69 6.73 -3.03
CA ILE A 85 -7.06 5.60 -3.90
C ILE A 85 -6.43 5.76 -5.28
N GLY A 86 -6.38 6.98 -5.80
CA GLY A 86 -5.87 7.29 -7.13
C GLY A 86 -4.42 6.89 -7.34
N GLY A 87 -3.57 7.02 -6.34
CA GLY A 87 -2.18 6.60 -6.40
C GLY A 87 -2.01 5.12 -6.75
N GLN A 88 -2.85 4.25 -6.19
CA GLN A 88 -2.84 2.81 -6.54
C GLN A 88 -3.27 2.57 -7.99
N LEU A 89 -4.28 3.31 -8.46
CA LEU A 89 -4.78 3.18 -9.83
C LEU A 89 -3.75 3.68 -10.85
N ILE A 90 -3.03 4.76 -10.54
CA ILE A 90 -1.96 5.27 -11.39
C ILE A 90 -0.82 4.26 -11.51
N VAL A 91 -0.36 3.70 -10.39
CA VAL A 91 0.69 2.67 -10.41
C VAL A 91 0.23 1.44 -11.18
N LEU A 92 -0.99 0.96 -10.94
CA LEU A 92 -1.54 -0.20 -11.63
C LEU A 92 -1.69 0.05 -13.14
N GLY A 93 -2.20 1.23 -13.51
CA GLY A 93 -2.42 1.63 -14.92
C GLY A 93 -1.11 1.85 -15.70
N SER A 94 0.02 2.06 -15.00
CA SER A 94 1.35 2.17 -15.63
C SER A 94 1.97 0.81 -15.99
N LEU A 95 1.35 -0.30 -15.57
CA LEU A 95 1.87 -1.65 -15.75
C LEU A 95 1.19 -2.36 -16.91
N LYS A 96 1.97 -3.20 -17.61
CA LYS A 96 1.40 -4.05 -18.67
C LYS A 96 0.44 -5.06 -18.05
N TYR A 97 -0.81 -5.06 -18.51
CA TYR A 97 -1.83 -6.00 -18.10
C TYR A 97 -1.34 -7.46 -18.19
N GLY A 98 -1.61 -8.25 -17.16
CA GLY A 98 -1.20 -9.65 -17.08
C GLY A 98 0.29 -9.89 -16.82
N SER A 99 1.11 -8.84 -16.70
CA SER A 99 2.52 -8.99 -16.28
C SER A 99 2.61 -9.46 -14.81
N ASN A 100 3.78 -9.97 -14.43
CA ASN A 100 4.02 -10.36 -13.04
C ASN A 100 3.89 -9.15 -12.09
N GLU A 101 4.34 -7.98 -12.54
CA GLU A 101 4.25 -6.71 -11.80
C GLU A 101 2.80 -6.28 -11.63
N PHE A 102 1.98 -6.37 -12.68
CA PHE A 102 0.55 -6.08 -12.63
C PHE A 102 -0.17 -7.01 -11.64
N ASN A 103 0.07 -8.31 -11.75
CA ASN A 103 -0.55 -9.32 -10.89
C ASN A 103 -0.13 -9.17 -9.43
N SER A 104 1.15 -8.87 -9.17
CA SER A 104 1.66 -8.62 -7.83
C SER A 104 1.09 -7.34 -7.23
N THR A 105 1.04 -6.25 -8.01
CA THR A 105 0.45 -4.98 -7.59
C THR A 105 -1.03 -5.13 -7.26
N THR A 106 -1.78 -5.82 -8.12
CA THR A 106 -3.21 -6.10 -7.87
C THR A 106 -3.39 -6.93 -6.60
N SER A 107 -2.57 -7.97 -6.42
CA SER A 107 -2.58 -8.80 -5.20
C SER A 107 -2.23 -7.98 -3.96
N ALA A 108 -1.30 -7.02 -4.06
CA ALA A 108 -0.94 -6.12 -2.98
C ALA A 108 -2.10 -5.18 -2.59
N ILE A 109 -2.80 -4.64 -3.58
CA ILE A 109 -4.00 -3.80 -3.36
C ILE A 109 -5.08 -4.59 -2.64
N ILE A 110 -5.37 -5.81 -3.09
CA ILE A 110 -6.35 -6.70 -2.45
C ILE A 110 -5.90 -7.05 -1.02
N GLY A 111 -4.64 -7.43 -0.84
CA GLY A 111 -4.06 -7.72 0.48
C GLY A 111 -4.16 -6.53 1.44
N ASN A 112 -3.90 -5.31 0.95
CA ASN A 112 -4.03 -4.09 1.74
C ASN A 112 -5.49 -3.84 2.17
N VAL A 113 -6.45 -4.04 1.26
CA VAL A 113 -7.88 -3.93 1.57
C VAL A 113 -8.25 -4.94 2.65
N LEU A 114 -7.89 -6.22 2.48
CA LEU A 114 -8.21 -7.28 3.43
C LEU A 114 -7.60 -6.99 4.82
N CYS A 115 -6.32 -6.64 4.89
CA CYS A 115 -5.66 -6.32 6.16
C CYS A 115 -6.27 -5.09 6.82
N THR A 116 -6.49 -4.02 6.05
CA THR A 116 -7.06 -2.77 6.57
C THR A 116 -8.47 -2.97 7.11
N TYR A 117 -9.35 -3.63 6.36
CA TYR A 117 -10.74 -3.86 6.80
C TYR A 117 -10.81 -4.89 7.93
N GLY A 118 -9.97 -5.93 7.92
CA GLY A 118 -9.85 -6.87 9.04
C GLY A 118 -9.48 -6.15 10.34
N LEU A 119 -8.46 -5.29 10.30
CA LEU A 119 -8.04 -4.49 11.45
C LEU A 119 -9.10 -3.47 11.89
N LYS A 120 -9.82 -2.83 10.95
CA LYS A 120 -10.94 -1.94 11.26
C LYS A 120 -12.05 -2.66 12.00
N PHE A 121 -12.36 -3.87 11.57
CA PHE A 121 -13.40 -4.68 12.21
C PHE A 121 -12.99 -5.09 13.64
N VAL A 122 -11.76 -5.55 13.82
CA VAL A 122 -11.24 -5.97 15.12
C VAL A 122 -11.09 -4.80 16.09
N SER A 123 -10.57 -3.65 15.61
CA SER A 123 -10.35 -2.48 16.48
C SER A 123 -11.64 -1.80 16.93
N GLY A 124 -12.64 -1.76 16.06
CA GLY A 124 -13.92 -1.09 16.34
C GLY A 124 -13.79 0.37 16.79
N ARG A 125 -12.67 1.04 16.47
CA ARG A 125 -12.38 2.39 16.94
C ARG A 125 -13.32 3.41 16.31
N VAL A 126 -13.93 4.26 17.13
CA VAL A 126 -14.76 5.37 16.66
C VAL A 126 -13.91 6.42 15.98
N ARG A 127 -14.41 7.00 14.89
CA ARG A 127 -13.75 8.12 14.19
C ARG A 127 -13.84 9.42 15.00
N PRO A 128 -12.93 10.39 14.79
CA PRO A 128 -13.02 11.69 15.44
C PRO A 128 -14.37 12.37 15.21
N ASP A 129 -14.90 12.33 13.97
CA ASP A 129 -16.21 12.90 13.61
C ASP A 129 -17.43 12.08 14.11
N GLY A 130 -17.22 11.01 14.84
CA GLY A 130 -18.29 10.13 15.36
C GLY A 130 -19.08 9.34 14.30
N SER A 131 -18.74 9.48 13.01
CA SER A 131 -19.55 8.94 11.90
C SER A 131 -19.68 7.42 11.86
N ASN A 132 -18.70 6.69 12.36
CA ASN A 132 -18.70 5.23 12.42
C ASN A 132 -17.54 4.67 13.27
N ARG A 133 -17.55 3.32 13.46
CA ARG A 133 -16.51 2.60 14.23
C ARG A 133 -15.43 1.96 13.35
N ARG A 134 -14.88 2.71 12.39
CA ARG A 134 -13.88 2.21 11.42
C ARG A 134 -12.70 3.17 11.28
N SER A 135 -12.24 3.76 12.40
CA SER A 135 -11.13 4.69 12.39
C SER A 135 -9.80 3.98 12.13
N PHE A 136 -9.43 3.02 12.96
CA PHE A 136 -8.11 2.39 12.93
C PHE A 136 -8.09 1.11 12.07
N PRO A 137 -7.07 0.97 11.22
CA PRO A 137 -6.12 1.98 10.75
C PRO A 137 -6.69 2.84 9.61
N SER A 138 -5.97 3.93 9.24
CA SER A 138 -6.35 4.76 8.10
C SER A 138 -6.13 4.04 6.77
N GLY A 139 -7.24 3.73 6.07
CA GLY A 139 -7.18 3.01 4.78
C GLY A 139 -6.64 3.85 3.63
N HIS A 140 -6.99 5.15 3.53
CA HIS A 140 -6.46 6.05 2.51
C HIS A 140 -4.94 6.20 2.66
N THR A 141 -4.47 6.37 3.90
CA THR A 141 -3.04 6.45 4.18
C THR A 141 -2.32 5.15 3.82
N SER A 142 -2.85 4.00 4.24
CA SER A 142 -2.25 2.70 3.90
C SER A 142 -2.18 2.48 2.39
N SER A 143 -3.24 2.82 1.66
CA SER A 143 -3.29 2.72 0.20
C SER A 143 -2.27 3.63 -0.50
N SER A 144 -2.11 4.86 -0.03
CA SER A 144 -1.15 5.83 -0.58
C SER A 144 0.29 5.39 -0.36
N PHE A 145 0.62 4.94 0.86
CA PHE A 145 1.97 4.48 1.17
C PHE A 145 2.29 3.14 0.49
N LEU A 146 1.30 2.26 0.29
CA LEU A 146 1.44 1.06 -0.53
C LEU A 146 1.84 1.44 -1.97
N ALA A 147 1.10 2.36 -2.59
CA ALA A 147 1.37 2.82 -3.95
C ALA A 147 2.77 3.44 -4.08
N ALA A 148 3.17 4.32 -3.13
CA ALA A 148 4.49 4.94 -3.11
C ALA A 148 5.61 3.89 -2.95
N THR A 149 5.39 2.86 -2.14
CA THR A 149 6.37 1.78 -1.91
C THR A 149 6.52 0.91 -3.15
N ILE A 150 5.43 0.52 -3.80
CA ILE A 150 5.48 -0.23 -5.05
C ILE A 150 6.13 0.61 -6.16
N ALA A 151 5.79 1.91 -6.26
CA ALA A 151 6.45 2.81 -7.20
C ALA A 151 7.96 2.94 -6.94
N HIS A 152 8.39 2.88 -5.67
CA HIS A 152 9.80 2.85 -5.31
C HIS A 152 10.52 1.62 -5.88
N ASP A 153 9.92 0.45 -5.71
CA ASP A 153 10.53 -0.81 -6.12
C ASP A 153 10.52 -1.01 -7.65
N LEU A 154 9.53 -0.42 -8.34
CA LEU A 154 9.40 -0.50 -9.80
C LEU A 154 10.20 0.59 -10.53
N TYR A 155 10.16 1.82 -10.05
CA TYR A 155 10.64 3.01 -10.79
C TYR A 155 11.76 3.78 -10.07
N GLY A 156 12.11 3.38 -8.83
CA GLY A 156 13.17 3.97 -8.04
C GLY A 156 12.79 5.32 -7.39
N ARG A 157 13.80 5.95 -6.77
CA ARG A 157 13.61 7.12 -5.89
C ARG A 157 13.04 8.35 -6.58
N LYS A 158 13.37 8.58 -7.85
CA LYS A 158 12.91 9.78 -8.57
C LYS A 158 11.38 9.82 -8.70
N VAL A 159 10.74 8.67 -8.88
CA VAL A 159 9.28 8.53 -8.99
C VAL A 159 8.64 8.40 -7.61
N SER A 160 9.26 7.66 -6.71
CA SER A 160 8.67 7.39 -5.40
C SER A 160 8.74 8.59 -4.43
N ALA A 161 9.73 9.47 -4.55
CA ALA A 161 9.83 10.62 -3.64
C ALA A 161 8.57 11.52 -3.70
N PRO A 162 8.11 12.00 -4.87
CA PRO A 162 6.86 12.74 -4.94
C PRO A 162 5.64 11.90 -4.52
N ALA A 163 5.63 10.58 -4.79
CA ALA A 163 4.55 9.70 -4.36
C ALA A 163 4.46 9.59 -2.83
N TYR A 164 5.60 9.53 -2.12
CA TYR A 164 5.62 9.56 -0.66
C TYR A 164 5.19 10.91 -0.08
N VAL A 165 5.53 12.03 -0.73
CA VAL A 165 5.02 13.36 -0.34
C VAL A 165 3.50 13.40 -0.44
N LEU A 166 2.94 12.92 -1.54
CA LEU A 166 1.49 12.83 -1.72
C LEU A 166 0.83 11.85 -0.73
N ALA A 167 1.50 10.76 -0.38
CA ALA A 167 1.03 9.84 0.66
C ALA A 167 1.01 10.51 2.04
N GLY A 168 2.00 11.32 2.36
CA GLY A 168 2.00 12.16 3.57
C GLY A 168 0.85 13.16 3.57
N LEU A 169 0.62 13.84 2.42
CA LEU A 169 -0.51 14.75 2.25
C LEU A 169 -1.85 14.03 2.45
N THR A 170 -1.98 12.79 1.93
CA THR A 170 -3.17 11.96 2.21
C THR A 170 -3.36 11.73 3.71
N GLY A 171 -2.30 11.40 4.44
CA GLY A 171 -2.39 11.23 5.89
C GLY A 171 -2.87 12.50 6.61
N LEU A 172 -2.33 13.66 6.22
CA LEU A 172 -2.72 14.96 6.76
C LEU A 172 -4.17 15.32 6.39
N SER A 173 -4.62 15.02 5.17
CA SER A 173 -6.01 15.27 4.79
C SER A 173 -7.00 14.48 5.65
N ARG A 174 -6.62 13.25 6.06
CA ARG A 174 -7.48 12.45 6.94
C ARG A 174 -7.65 13.02 8.33
N ILE A 175 -6.61 13.69 8.87
CA ILE A 175 -6.68 14.41 10.15
C ILE A 175 -7.47 15.72 9.96
N HIS A 176 -7.17 16.45 8.90
CA HIS A 176 -7.85 17.71 8.55
C HIS A 176 -9.37 17.53 8.41
N ASP A 177 -9.80 16.44 7.76
CA ASP A 177 -11.22 16.12 7.51
C ASP A 177 -11.92 15.42 8.68
N ASP A 178 -11.29 15.32 9.84
CA ASP A 178 -11.85 14.68 11.04
C ASP A 178 -12.22 13.19 10.83
N LYS A 179 -11.52 12.51 9.92
CA LYS A 179 -11.81 11.11 9.56
C LYS A 179 -10.95 10.11 10.30
N HIS A 180 -9.75 10.49 10.68
CA HIS A 180 -8.78 9.62 11.32
C HIS A 180 -7.91 10.41 12.30
N TYR A 181 -7.56 9.77 13.42
CA TYR A 181 -6.57 10.27 14.35
C TYR A 181 -5.14 10.14 13.80
N LEU A 182 -4.19 10.88 14.38
CA LEU A 182 -2.78 10.76 14.00
C LEU A 182 -2.26 9.33 14.16
N SER A 183 -2.64 8.65 15.23
CA SER A 183 -2.26 7.25 15.48
C SER A 183 -2.75 6.30 14.40
N ASP A 184 -3.96 6.51 13.85
CA ASP A 184 -4.51 5.72 12.74
C ASP A 184 -3.70 5.92 11.45
N VAL A 185 -3.21 7.15 11.24
CA VAL A 185 -2.41 7.56 10.07
C VAL A 185 -1.02 6.94 10.16
N ILE A 186 -0.36 7.01 11.32
CA ILE A 186 0.99 6.43 11.53
C ILE A 186 0.98 4.92 11.27
N PHE A 187 0.04 4.20 11.87
CA PHE A 187 -0.06 2.76 11.63
C PHE A 187 -0.47 2.45 10.19
N GLY A 188 -1.39 3.22 9.61
CA GLY A 188 -1.79 3.08 8.21
C GLY A 188 -0.60 3.21 7.26
N ALA A 189 0.27 4.21 7.46
CA ALA A 189 1.49 4.38 6.68
C ALA A 189 2.42 3.16 6.79
N SER A 190 2.67 2.70 8.01
CA SER A 190 3.53 1.53 8.28
C SER A 190 2.98 0.25 7.64
N LEU A 191 1.66 0.05 7.71
CA LEU A 191 0.97 -1.08 7.08
C LEU A 191 1.14 -1.05 5.55
N GLY A 192 0.92 0.12 4.93
CA GLY A 192 1.10 0.30 3.49
C GLY A 192 2.52 0.02 3.02
N ILE A 193 3.52 0.52 3.75
CA ILE A 193 4.95 0.28 3.44
C ILE A 193 5.29 -1.21 3.59
N ALA A 194 4.89 -1.84 4.69
CA ALA A 194 5.19 -3.25 4.96
C ALA A 194 4.58 -4.17 3.89
N LEU A 195 3.31 -3.93 3.53
CA LEU A 195 2.63 -4.68 2.47
C LEU A 195 3.27 -4.43 1.11
N GLY A 196 3.57 -3.18 0.74
CA GLY A 196 4.24 -2.87 -0.51
C GLY A 196 5.53 -3.66 -0.68
N ARG A 197 6.41 -3.63 0.33
CA ARG A 197 7.67 -4.40 0.32
C ARG A 197 7.46 -5.91 0.29
N GLY A 198 6.50 -6.44 1.08
CA GLY A 198 6.23 -7.88 1.14
C GLY A 198 5.79 -8.46 -0.21
N PHE A 199 4.98 -7.71 -0.96
CA PHE A 199 4.54 -8.12 -2.28
C PHE A 199 5.63 -7.92 -3.35
N SER A 200 6.42 -6.86 -3.29
CA SER A 200 7.55 -6.63 -4.20
C SER A 200 8.65 -7.69 -4.06
N GLN A 201 8.92 -8.19 -2.87
CA GLN A 201 9.85 -9.30 -2.64
C GLN A 201 9.45 -10.59 -3.37
N ASN A 202 8.16 -10.83 -3.56
CA ASN A 202 7.67 -11.96 -4.36
C ASN A 202 8.05 -11.83 -5.84
N LEU A 203 8.07 -10.61 -6.38
CA LEU A 203 8.50 -10.34 -7.76
C LEU A 203 9.99 -10.64 -7.92
N GLN A 204 10.81 -10.15 -7.00
CA GLN A 204 12.26 -10.37 -7.03
C GLN A 204 12.61 -11.86 -6.95
N LYS A 205 11.94 -12.62 -6.07
CA LYS A 205 12.14 -14.07 -5.97
C LYS A 205 11.78 -14.80 -7.26
N LYS A 206 10.65 -14.45 -7.89
CA LYS A 206 10.24 -15.07 -9.17
C LYS A 206 11.20 -14.75 -10.31
N THR A 207 11.72 -13.53 -10.36
CA THR A 207 12.71 -13.12 -11.38
C THR A 207 14.01 -13.92 -11.20
N LEU A 208 14.48 -14.10 -9.98
CA LEU A 208 15.68 -14.89 -9.69
C LEU A 208 15.49 -16.37 -10.05
N GLN A 209 14.34 -16.98 -9.77
CA GLN A 209 14.06 -18.37 -10.14
C GLN A 209 13.99 -18.59 -11.67
N LYS A 210 13.52 -17.61 -12.42
CA LYS A 210 13.43 -17.72 -13.89
C LYS A 210 14.80 -17.72 -14.58
N ILE A 211 15.83 -17.18 -13.92
CA ILE A 211 17.21 -17.12 -14.42
C ILE A 211 17.99 -18.41 -14.11
N ASP A 212 17.50 -19.26 -13.22
CA ASP A 212 18.21 -20.48 -12.73
C ASP A 212 18.07 -21.73 -13.66
N HIS A 213 17.59 -21.59 -14.89
CA HIS A 213 17.38 -22.71 -15.80
C HIS A 213 18.54 -22.98 -16.78
N GLY A 214 19.77 -22.66 -16.43
CA GLY A 214 20.90 -22.84 -17.35
C GLY A 214 22.26 -23.18 -16.74
N GLY A 215 22.35 -23.65 -15.50
CA GLY A 215 23.66 -23.93 -14.86
C GLY A 215 24.50 -22.71 -14.52
N ILE A 216 24.06 -21.50 -14.89
CA ILE A 216 24.66 -20.23 -14.52
C ILE A 216 23.72 -19.54 -13.54
N LYS A 217 24.12 -19.42 -12.28
CA LYS A 217 23.40 -18.63 -11.28
C LYS A 217 23.77 -17.16 -11.44
N VAL A 218 22.81 -16.35 -11.86
CA VAL A 218 22.99 -14.89 -11.96
C VAL A 218 22.31 -14.25 -10.75
N ARG A 219 23.07 -13.61 -9.88
CA ARG A 219 22.55 -12.80 -8.78
C ARG A 219 22.64 -11.32 -9.18
N ILE A 220 21.49 -10.69 -9.34
CA ILE A 220 21.41 -9.23 -9.55
C ILE A 220 21.14 -8.59 -8.18
N ASN A 221 22.07 -7.81 -7.68
CA ASN A 221 21.91 -7.06 -6.43
C ASN A 221 21.60 -5.60 -6.78
N ASN A 222 20.37 -5.19 -6.58
CA ASN A 222 19.91 -3.82 -6.76
C ASN A 222 20.04 -3.06 -5.43
N LEU A 223 21.22 -2.57 -5.12
CA LEU A 223 21.46 -1.65 -4.03
C LEU A 223 21.80 -0.27 -4.60
N ASN A 224 20.94 0.70 -4.36
CA ASN A 224 21.18 2.14 -4.63
C ASN A 224 21.59 2.50 -6.06
N ASN A 225 20.77 2.16 -7.07
CA ASN A 225 21.03 2.47 -8.49
C ASN A 225 22.30 1.84 -9.09
N ASN A 226 23.03 1.01 -8.36
CA ASN A 226 24.13 0.22 -8.89
C ASN A 226 23.65 -1.22 -9.11
N HIS A 227 23.40 -1.56 -10.37
CA HIS A 227 23.11 -2.94 -10.77
C HIS A 227 24.44 -3.72 -10.77
N ARG A 228 24.68 -4.51 -9.74
CA ARG A 228 25.79 -5.46 -9.76
C ARG A 228 25.25 -6.83 -10.15
N ILE A 229 25.72 -7.35 -11.26
CA ILE A 229 25.40 -8.68 -11.76
C ILE A 229 26.54 -9.60 -11.33
N TYR A 230 26.23 -10.62 -10.53
CA TYR A 230 27.17 -11.66 -10.12
C TYR A 230 26.83 -12.95 -10.88
N PHE A 231 27.81 -13.50 -11.57
CA PHE A 231 27.70 -14.80 -12.23
C PHE A 231 28.34 -15.86 -11.33
N PHE A 232 27.63 -16.91 -11.03
CA PHE A 232 28.15 -18.07 -10.29
C PHE A 232 27.99 -19.30 -11.17
N TRP A 233 29.06 -20.02 -11.37
CA TRP A 233 29.01 -21.35 -11.98
C TRP A 233 28.87 -22.40 -10.87
N SER A 234 27.88 -23.29 -10.97
CA SER A 234 27.88 -24.53 -10.21
C SER A 234 28.80 -25.51 -10.95
N LEU A 235 29.94 -25.82 -10.38
CA LEU A 235 30.76 -26.96 -10.74
C LEU A 235 30.04 -28.24 -10.38
#